data_3e1b973e156cdd1e788a7e17c146ab2a
#
_entry.id   3e1b973e156cdd1e788a7e17c146ab2a
#
_cell.length_a   1.000
_cell.length_b   1.000
_cell.length_c   1.000
_cell.angle_alpha   90.00
_cell.angle_beta   90.00
_cell.angle_gamma   90.00
#
_symmetry.space_group_name_H-M   'P 1'
#
loop_
_entity.id
_entity.type
_entity.pdbx_description
1 polymer ?
#
loop_
_entity_poly.entity_id
_entity_poly.type
_entity_poly.pdbx_seq_one_letter_code
_entity_poly.pdbx_strand_id
1 'polypeptide(L)'
;MDTSSMESDSGIARSLGYFPAVVYRWMQRRVRARVKSARILLLTTTGVDSGEPQTVAMSYFEDGPDLVVIASNYGSDQHPTWYRNMRARPLVGVQIEENLRQMVASTASSSERAQLRVRLATEDKQYGRYQRNTAREIPIVLLRPTEPVSTVQHISLMHVETL
;
A
#
# COMPACT_ATOMS: atom_id res chain seq x y z
N MET A 1 -6.46 27.86 -25.43
CA MET A 1 -5.29 26.97 -25.33
C MET A 1 -5.04 26.77 -23.84
N ASP A 2 -5.41 25.60 -23.38
CA ASP A 2 -5.56 25.30 -21.96
C ASP A 2 -4.28 24.64 -21.44
N THR A 3 -3.53 25.35 -20.59
CA THR A 3 -2.28 24.89 -19.97
C THR A 3 -2.49 24.37 -18.55
N SER A 4 -3.74 24.04 -18.18
CA SER A 4 -4.10 23.66 -16.82
C SER A 4 -3.82 22.20 -16.46
N SER A 5 -3.41 21.35 -17.42
CA SER A 5 -3.32 19.90 -17.16
C SER A 5 -1.94 19.41 -16.67
N MET A 6 -0.90 20.24 -16.69
CA MET A 6 0.46 19.80 -16.31
C MET A 6 0.87 20.16 -14.88
N GLU A 7 0.14 21.06 -14.21
CA GLU A 7 0.49 21.43 -12.82
C GLU A 7 -0.08 20.50 -11.76
N SER A 8 -1.11 19.72 -12.10
CA SER A 8 -1.74 18.79 -11.15
C SER A 8 -0.87 17.59 -10.80
N ASP A 9 -0.03 17.13 -11.74
CA ASP A 9 0.75 15.89 -11.57
C ASP A 9 1.97 16.10 -10.63
N SER A 10 2.60 17.27 -10.70
CA SER A 10 3.76 17.57 -9.83
C SER A 10 3.35 17.85 -8.37
N GLY A 11 2.16 18.38 -8.14
CA GLY A 11 1.60 18.61 -6.80
C GLY A 11 1.23 17.31 -6.10
N ILE A 12 0.66 16.37 -6.83
CA ILE A 12 0.26 15.05 -6.31
C ILE A 12 1.50 14.23 -5.91
N ALA A 13 2.54 14.22 -6.73
CA ALA A 13 3.78 13.50 -6.43
C ALA A 13 4.45 14.00 -5.13
N ARG A 14 4.41 15.30 -4.86
CA ARG A 14 4.94 15.87 -3.61
C ARG A 14 4.08 15.54 -2.40
N SER A 15 2.77 15.58 -2.54
CA SER A 15 1.85 15.28 -1.43
C SER A 15 1.78 13.79 -1.10
N LEU A 16 2.10 12.91 -2.06
CA LEU A 16 2.09 11.45 -1.89
C LEU A 16 3.43 10.86 -1.43
N GLY A 17 4.47 11.67 -1.28
CA GLY A 17 5.77 11.21 -0.79
C GLY A 17 6.50 10.29 -1.76
N TYR A 18 6.67 10.71 -3.02
CA TYR A 18 7.51 10.00 -3.97
C TYR A 18 8.98 10.00 -3.51
N PHE A 19 9.57 8.82 -3.47
CA PHE A 19 10.98 8.63 -3.14
C PHE A 19 11.77 8.15 -4.37
N PRO A 20 12.93 8.75 -4.66
CA PRO A 20 13.84 8.24 -5.68
C PRO A 20 14.21 6.78 -5.43
N ALA A 21 14.48 6.02 -6.49
CA ALA A 21 14.80 4.59 -6.43
C ALA A 21 15.93 4.24 -5.43
N VAL A 22 16.88 5.14 -5.23
CA VAL A 22 17.97 4.96 -4.25
C VAL A 22 17.44 4.95 -2.82
N VAL A 23 16.55 5.88 -2.47
CA VAL A 23 15.94 5.98 -1.14
C VAL A 23 15.02 4.78 -0.91
N TYR A 24 14.23 4.42 -1.91
CA TYR A 24 13.38 3.24 -1.88
C TYR A 24 14.20 1.97 -1.61
N ARG A 25 15.29 1.74 -2.36
CA ARG A 25 16.18 0.58 -2.16
C ARG A 25 16.84 0.56 -0.78
N TRP A 26 17.21 1.71 -0.25
CA TRP A 26 17.78 1.82 1.09
C TRP A 26 16.75 1.46 2.18
N MET A 27 15.52 1.96 2.08
CA MET A 27 14.42 1.62 2.98
C MET A 27 14.06 0.13 2.87
N GLN A 28 14.01 -0.40 1.66
CA GLN A 28 13.75 -1.81 1.38
C GLN A 28 14.79 -2.73 2.06
N ARG A 29 16.07 -2.36 2.04
CA ARG A 29 17.13 -3.14 2.71
C ARG A 29 16.90 -3.25 4.22
N ARG A 30 16.45 -2.20 4.86
CA ARG A 30 16.15 -2.20 6.30
C ARG A 30 15.01 -3.13 6.67
N VAL A 31 13.98 -3.19 5.86
CA VAL A 31 12.84 -4.10 6.09
C VAL A 31 13.22 -5.55 5.75
N ARG A 32 13.93 -5.77 4.65
CA ARG A 32 14.40 -7.12 4.25
C ARG A 32 15.39 -7.74 5.24
N ALA A 33 16.13 -6.95 5.97
CA ALA A 33 16.98 -7.45 7.05
C ALA A 33 16.15 -8.15 8.15
N ARG A 34 14.88 -7.81 8.27
CA ARG A 34 13.96 -8.38 9.26
C ARG A 34 13.05 -9.47 8.70
N VAL A 35 12.68 -9.38 7.42
CA VAL A 35 11.78 -10.31 6.74
C VAL A 35 12.40 -10.75 5.43
N LYS A 36 13.06 -11.91 5.44
CA LYS A 36 13.65 -12.51 4.23
C LYS A 36 12.52 -12.83 3.23
N SER A 37 12.72 -12.48 1.96
CA SER A 37 11.80 -12.73 0.83
C SER A 37 10.51 -11.89 0.81
N ALA A 38 10.31 -10.93 1.70
CA ALA A 38 9.14 -10.07 1.66
C ALA A 38 9.18 -9.11 0.47
N ARG A 39 8.03 -8.94 -0.18
CA ARG A 39 7.77 -7.79 -1.06
C ARG A 39 7.58 -6.56 -0.19
N ILE A 40 8.19 -5.45 -0.57
CA ILE A 40 8.19 -4.23 0.22
C ILE A 40 7.52 -3.11 -0.58
N LEU A 41 6.63 -2.38 0.07
CA LEU A 41 6.10 -1.12 -0.43
C LEU A 41 6.46 0.03 0.52
N LEU A 42 6.40 1.25 0.01
CA LEU A 42 6.36 2.47 0.82
C LEU A 42 4.91 2.94 0.89
N LEU A 43 4.39 3.06 2.09
CA LEU A 43 3.06 3.59 2.37
C LEU A 43 3.19 5.02 2.88
N THR A 44 2.59 5.97 2.18
CA THR A 44 2.50 7.37 2.61
C THR A 44 1.09 7.69 3.06
N THR A 45 0.96 8.10 4.31
CA THR A 45 -0.31 8.53 4.91
C THR A 45 -0.21 10.01 5.31
N THR A 46 -1.36 10.68 5.43
CA THR A 46 -1.41 12.05 5.92
C THR A 46 -1.59 12.05 7.43
N GLY A 47 -0.66 12.67 8.15
CA GLY A 47 -0.70 12.77 9.61
C GLY A 47 -2.00 13.39 10.11
N VAL A 48 -2.65 12.76 11.10
CA VAL A 48 -3.93 13.24 11.66
C VAL A 48 -3.78 14.63 12.26
N ASP A 49 -2.72 14.82 13.03
CA ASP A 49 -2.48 16.06 13.78
C ASP A 49 -1.72 17.10 12.94
N SER A 50 -0.71 16.68 12.20
CA SER A 50 0.18 17.57 11.45
C SER A 50 -0.36 17.94 10.06
N GLY A 51 -1.16 17.07 9.42
CA GLY A 51 -1.53 17.19 8.01
C GLY A 51 -0.39 16.86 7.05
N GLU A 52 0.80 16.56 7.55
CA GLU A 52 1.99 16.30 6.74
C GLU A 52 2.09 14.85 6.29
N PRO A 53 2.71 14.58 5.13
CA PRO A 53 2.95 13.22 4.67
C PRO A 53 3.89 12.46 5.60
N GLN A 54 3.52 11.24 5.96
CA GLN A 54 4.34 10.31 6.74
C GLN A 54 4.49 9.00 5.98
N THR A 55 5.72 8.60 5.72
CA THR A 55 6.01 7.41 4.91
C THR A 55 6.69 6.33 5.73
N VAL A 56 6.22 5.10 5.58
CA VAL A 56 6.79 3.90 6.20
C VAL A 56 7.01 2.81 5.16
N ALA A 57 8.08 2.04 5.34
CA ALA A 57 8.34 0.86 4.52
C ALA A 57 7.77 -0.38 5.23
N MET A 58 7.04 -1.21 4.52
CA MET A 58 6.44 -2.42 5.07
C MET A 58 6.32 -3.54 4.06
N SER A 59 6.20 -4.77 4.57
CA SER A 59 5.88 -5.93 3.75
C SER A 59 4.42 -5.91 3.32
N TYR A 60 4.15 -6.47 2.15
CA TYR A 60 2.81 -6.66 1.63
C TYR A 60 2.69 -7.97 0.85
N PHE A 61 1.47 -8.40 0.63
CA PHE A 61 1.13 -9.42 -0.37
C PHE A 61 -0.08 -8.97 -1.20
N GLU A 62 -0.26 -9.60 -2.35
CA GLU A 62 -1.33 -9.27 -3.28
C GLU A 62 -2.54 -10.17 -3.05
N ASP A 63 -3.73 -9.59 -3.12
CA ASP A 63 -5.00 -10.31 -3.13
C ASP A 63 -5.87 -9.76 -4.28
N GLY A 64 -5.72 -10.38 -5.46
CA GLY A 64 -6.27 -9.84 -6.69
C GLY A 64 -5.67 -8.45 -6.99
N PRO A 65 -6.49 -7.42 -7.22
CA PRO A 65 -6.04 -6.06 -7.45
C PRO A 65 -5.62 -5.33 -6.17
N ASP A 66 -5.96 -5.88 -5.00
CA ASP A 66 -5.71 -5.27 -3.70
C ASP A 66 -4.32 -5.63 -3.18
N LEU A 67 -3.74 -4.74 -2.39
CA LEU A 67 -2.53 -5.00 -1.63
C LEU A 67 -2.91 -5.15 -0.16
N VAL A 68 -2.35 -6.16 0.50
CA VAL A 68 -2.64 -6.44 1.90
C VAL A 68 -1.43 -6.11 2.76
N VAL A 69 -1.64 -5.30 3.78
CA VAL A 69 -0.63 -4.93 4.78
C VAL A 69 -1.14 -5.14 6.20
N ILE A 70 -0.24 -5.33 7.13
CA ILE A 70 -0.55 -5.73 8.51
C ILE A 70 -0.14 -4.63 9.48
N ALA A 71 -1.08 -4.15 10.29
CA ALA A 71 -0.83 -3.10 11.28
C ALA A 71 -0.34 -3.69 12.62
N SER A 72 0.73 -4.50 12.56
CA SER A 72 1.25 -5.26 13.70
C SER A 72 1.94 -4.39 14.75
N ASN A 73 2.62 -3.33 14.34
CA ASN A 73 3.50 -2.54 15.22
C ASN A 73 4.39 -3.43 16.12
N TYR A 74 4.96 -4.50 15.51
CA TYR A 74 5.77 -5.51 16.19
C TYR A 74 5.09 -6.24 17.37
N GLY A 75 3.76 -6.29 17.38
CA GLY A 75 2.98 -6.88 18.49
C GLY A 75 2.81 -5.97 19.70
N SER A 76 3.07 -4.66 19.54
CA SER A 76 2.77 -3.66 20.58
C SER A 76 1.26 -3.54 20.81
N ASP A 77 0.87 -3.14 22.03
CA ASP A 77 -0.52 -2.88 22.40
C ASP A 77 -1.11 -1.64 21.71
N GLN A 78 -0.28 -0.83 21.07
CA GLN A 78 -0.70 0.34 20.32
C GLN A 78 -0.67 0.09 18.82
N HIS A 79 -1.65 0.65 18.13
CA HIS A 79 -1.65 0.69 16.67
C HIS A 79 -0.51 1.56 16.14
N PRO A 80 0.08 1.21 14.98
CA PRO A 80 1.06 2.08 14.34
C PRO A 80 0.41 3.41 13.91
N THR A 81 1.21 4.47 13.88
CA THR A 81 0.75 5.82 13.53
C THR A 81 0.10 5.86 12.14
N TRP A 82 0.68 5.18 11.16
CA TRP A 82 0.14 5.13 9.81
C TRP A 82 -1.29 4.54 9.76
N TYR A 83 -1.61 3.57 10.63
CA TYR A 83 -2.94 2.98 10.71
C TYR A 83 -3.95 3.99 11.25
N ARG A 84 -3.59 4.77 12.26
CA ARG A 84 -4.43 5.85 12.77
C ARG A 84 -4.67 6.92 11.71
N ASN A 85 -3.63 7.28 10.96
CA ASN A 85 -3.70 8.24 9.87
C ASN A 85 -4.66 7.79 8.77
N MET A 86 -4.51 6.55 8.27
CA MET A 86 -5.36 6.04 7.19
C MET A 86 -6.82 5.88 7.61
N ARG A 87 -7.09 5.61 8.87
CA ARG A 87 -8.47 5.56 9.37
C ARG A 87 -9.15 6.92 9.31
N ALA A 88 -8.43 7.99 9.58
CA ALA A 88 -8.94 9.35 9.49
C ALA A 88 -8.96 9.86 8.05
N ARG A 89 -7.96 9.49 7.26
CA ARG A 89 -7.79 9.90 5.86
C ARG A 89 -7.39 8.70 5.02
N PRO A 90 -8.39 8.00 4.44
CA PRO A 90 -8.15 6.71 3.79
C PRO A 90 -7.43 6.78 2.44
N LEU A 91 -7.30 7.95 1.83
CA LEU A 91 -6.54 8.12 0.61
C LEU A 91 -5.05 8.12 0.95
N VAL A 92 -4.30 7.17 0.39
CA VAL A 92 -2.89 6.93 0.70
C VAL A 92 -2.06 6.84 -0.57
N GLY A 93 -0.77 7.17 -0.45
CA GLY A 93 0.22 6.94 -1.50
C GLY A 93 0.88 5.57 -1.30
N VAL A 94 1.02 4.81 -2.37
CA VAL A 94 1.71 3.51 -2.38
C VAL A 94 2.77 3.52 -3.45
N GLN A 95 4.03 3.31 -3.05
CA GLN A 95 5.13 3.19 -3.98
C GLN A 95 5.73 1.79 -3.92
N ILE A 96 5.80 1.14 -5.09
CA ILE A 96 6.50 -0.12 -5.29
C ILE A 96 7.53 0.13 -6.39
N GLU A 97 8.80 0.01 -6.05
CA GLU A 97 9.91 0.39 -6.91
C GLU A 97 9.79 1.85 -7.39
N GLU A 98 9.59 2.07 -8.68
CA GLU A 98 9.42 3.41 -9.27
C GLU A 98 7.95 3.78 -9.53
N ASN A 99 7.03 2.85 -9.25
CA ASN A 99 5.61 3.07 -9.48
C ASN A 99 4.95 3.65 -8.23
N LEU A 100 4.52 4.90 -8.31
CA LEU A 100 3.69 5.56 -7.32
C LEU A 100 2.24 5.59 -7.78
N ARG A 101 1.32 5.20 -6.91
CA ARG A 101 -0.13 5.28 -7.18
C ARG A 101 -0.90 5.68 -5.93
N GLN A 102 -2.07 6.27 -6.11
CA GLN A 102 -3.02 6.47 -5.04
C GLN A 102 -3.87 5.22 -4.85
N MET A 103 -4.13 4.90 -3.59
CA MET A 103 -5.01 3.80 -3.21
C MET A 103 -5.91 4.23 -2.05
N VAL A 104 -7.02 3.54 -1.87
CA VAL A 104 -7.90 3.72 -0.72
C VAL A 104 -7.62 2.60 0.28
N ALA A 105 -7.26 3.00 1.49
CA ALA A 105 -6.98 2.08 2.59
C ALA A 105 -8.25 1.82 3.41
N SER A 106 -8.52 0.57 3.74
CA SER A 106 -9.60 0.18 4.64
C SER A 106 -9.19 -0.99 5.52
N THR A 107 -9.70 -1.03 6.74
CA THR A 107 -9.56 -2.21 7.60
C THR A 107 -10.43 -3.33 7.06
N ALA A 108 -9.86 -4.52 6.95
CA ALA A 108 -10.59 -5.71 6.51
C ALA A 108 -11.78 -5.97 7.44
N SER A 109 -12.94 -6.23 6.85
CA SER A 109 -14.12 -6.71 7.56
C SER A 109 -13.88 -8.10 8.15
N SER A 110 -14.75 -8.56 9.02
CA SER A 110 -14.65 -9.91 9.61
C SER A 110 -14.66 -11.01 8.56
N SER A 111 -15.45 -10.85 7.49
CA SER A 111 -15.48 -11.81 6.38
C SER A 111 -14.20 -11.80 5.53
N GLU A 112 -13.70 -10.62 5.18
CA GLU A 112 -12.42 -10.48 4.47
C GLU A 112 -11.25 -11.02 5.29
N ARG A 113 -11.24 -10.73 6.59
CA ARG A 113 -10.24 -11.26 7.51
C ARG A 113 -10.29 -12.80 7.57
N ALA A 114 -11.47 -13.40 7.63
CA ALA A 114 -11.62 -14.85 7.63
C ALA A 114 -11.06 -15.48 6.34
N GLN A 115 -11.31 -14.87 5.19
CA GLN A 115 -10.78 -15.32 3.89
C GLN A 115 -9.24 -15.19 3.82
N LEU A 116 -8.68 -14.13 4.38
CA LEU A 116 -7.25 -13.86 4.34
C LEU A 116 -6.44 -14.69 5.36
N ARG A 117 -7.09 -15.28 6.38
CA ARG A 117 -6.39 -16.00 7.47
C ARG A 117 -5.43 -17.08 6.99
N VAL A 118 -5.85 -17.86 6.00
CA VAL A 118 -5.01 -18.96 5.45
C VAL A 118 -3.76 -18.37 4.80
N ARG A 119 -3.93 -17.32 4.01
CA ARG A 119 -2.81 -16.65 3.33
C ARG A 119 -1.89 -15.93 4.32
N LEU A 120 -2.43 -15.32 5.35
CA LEU A 120 -1.63 -14.67 6.41
C LEU A 120 -0.66 -15.63 7.08
N ALA A 121 -1.08 -16.85 7.35
CA ALA A 121 -0.22 -17.86 7.97
C ALA A 121 0.98 -18.23 7.08
N THR A 122 0.83 -18.11 5.76
CA THR A 122 1.88 -18.43 4.79
C THR A 122 2.74 -17.22 4.43
N GLU A 123 2.10 -16.07 4.20
CA GLU A 123 2.76 -14.85 3.70
C GLU A 123 3.44 -14.05 4.82
N ASP A 124 2.85 -14.02 6.02
CA ASP A 124 3.43 -13.35 7.18
C ASP A 124 3.59 -14.31 8.37
N LYS A 125 4.71 -15.03 8.40
CA LYS A 125 5.04 -15.97 9.48
C LYS A 125 5.16 -15.29 10.86
N GLN A 126 5.34 -13.98 10.91
CA GLN A 126 5.47 -13.24 12.16
C GLN A 126 4.12 -12.79 12.72
N TYR A 127 3.08 -12.73 11.87
CA TYR A 127 1.76 -12.30 12.27
C TYR A 127 1.22 -13.05 13.49
N GLY A 128 1.28 -14.39 13.47
CA GLY A 128 0.82 -15.21 14.58
C GLY A 128 1.57 -14.96 15.89
N ARG A 129 2.88 -14.69 15.79
CA ARG A 129 3.71 -14.35 16.96
C ARG A 129 3.33 -12.97 17.50
N TYR A 130 3.19 -11.97 16.65
CA TYR A 130 2.79 -10.64 17.07
C TYR A 130 1.39 -10.60 17.67
N GLN A 131 0.45 -11.37 17.11
CA GLN A 131 -0.89 -11.46 17.66
C GLN A 131 -0.92 -12.12 19.06
N ARG A 132 -0.02 -13.04 19.34
CA ARG A 132 0.10 -13.63 20.70
C ARG A 132 0.70 -12.67 21.73
N ASN A 133 1.45 -11.67 21.29
CA ASN A 133 2.12 -10.70 22.16
C ASN A 133 1.21 -9.56 22.59
N THR A 134 0.03 -9.40 22.02
CA THR A 134 -0.91 -8.33 22.34
C THR A 134 -2.34 -8.84 22.46
N ALA A 135 -3.10 -8.23 23.37
CA ALA A 135 -4.53 -8.52 23.53
C ALA A 135 -5.39 -7.85 22.45
N ARG A 136 -4.88 -6.80 21.79
CA ARG A 136 -5.62 -6.16 20.69
C ARG A 136 -5.64 -7.07 19.46
N GLU A 137 -6.71 -7.02 18.69
CA GLU A 137 -6.71 -7.61 17.35
C GLU A 137 -5.83 -6.78 16.41
N ILE A 138 -4.82 -7.41 15.80
CA ILE A 138 -3.95 -6.76 14.83
C ILE A 138 -4.74 -6.55 13.53
N PRO A 139 -4.93 -5.29 13.07
CA PRO A 139 -5.70 -5.02 11.87
C PRO A 139 -4.99 -5.53 10.61
N ILE A 140 -5.79 -6.11 9.73
CA ILE A 140 -5.44 -6.35 8.34
C ILE A 140 -5.98 -5.19 7.54
N VAL A 141 -5.15 -4.59 6.71
CA VAL A 141 -5.52 -3.43 5.89
C VAL A 141 -5.45 -3.79 4.42
N LEU A 142 -6.51 -3.49 3.71
CA LEU A 142 -6.62 -3.60 2.27
C LEU A 142 -6.37 -2.24 1.64
N LEU A 143 -5.43 -2.19 0.72
CA LEU A 143 -5.16 -1.04 -0.12
C LEU A 143 -5.76 -1.32 -1.49
N ARG A 144 -6.83 -0.59 -1.86
CA ARG A 144 -7.57 -0.78 -3.09
C ARG A 144 -7.24 0.30 -4.10
N PRO A 145 -7.08 -0.05 -5.39
CA PRO A 145 -6.91 0.96 -6.45
C PRO A 145 -8.05 1.97 -6.44
N THR A 146 -7.75 3.25 -6.65
CA THR A 146 -8.78 4.31 -6.78
C THR A 146 -9.53 4.22 -8.10
N GLU A 147 -8.87 3.72 -9.14
CA GLU A 147 -9.45 3.47 -10.46
C GLU A 147 -9.66 1.96 -10.64
N PRO A 148 -10.75 1.55 -11.29
CA PRO A 148 -10.85 0.16 -11.75
C PRO A 148 -9.65 -0.12 -12.65
N VAL A 149 -8.99 -1.25 -12.44
CA VAL A 149 -7.93 -1.73 -13.33
C VAL A 149 -8.54 -1.82 -14.72
N SER A 150 -8.33 -0.80 -15.55
CA SER A 150 -8.68 -0.87 -16.95
C SER A 150 -7.84 -2.01 -17.53
N THR A 151 -8.49 -3.13 -17.73
CA THR A 151 -7.96 -4.14 -18.64
C THR A 151 -7.81 -3.43 -19.97
N VAL A 152 -6.59 -3.01 -20.28
CA VAL A 152 -6.27 -2.54 -21.62
C VAL A 152 -6.54 -3.74 -22.53
N GLN A 153 -7.76 -3.76 -23.05
CA GLN A 153 -8.07 -4.64 -24.17
C GLN A 153 -7.10 -4.24 -25.27
N HIS A 154 -6.22 -5.14 -25.58
CA HIS A 154 -5.45 -5.13 -26.80
C HIS A 154 -6.46 -5.04 -27.94
N ILE A 155 -6.81 -3.82 -28.34
CA ILE A 155 -7.53 -3.61 -29.59
C ILE A 155 -6.49 -3.89 -30.67
N SER A 156 -6.53 -5.12 -31.12
CA SER A 156 -5.86 -5.56 -32.32
C SER A 156 -6.37 -4.67 -33.46
N LEU A 157 -5.56 -3.71 -33.86
CA LEU A 157 -5.70 -3.03 -35.15
C LEU A 157 -5.35 -4.03 -36.25
N MET A 158 -6.28 -4.87 -36.59
CA MET A 158 -6.25 -5.60 -37.83
C MET A 158 -7.30 -4.99 -38.76
N HIS A 159 -6.80 -4.67 -39.93
CA HIS A 159 -7.42 -4.36 -41.20
C HIS A 159 -7.49 -2.91 -41.59
N VAL A 160 -6.40 -2.52 -42.24
CA VAL A 160 -6.52 -1.69 -43.43
C VAL A 160 -6.25 -2.63 -44.60
N GLU A 161 -7.29 -3.10 -45.23
CA GLU A 161 -7.17 -3.66 -46.54
C GLU A 161 -7.27 -2.55 -47.57
N THR A 162 -6.25 -2.50 -48.36
CA THR A 162 -6.10 -1.72 -49.59
C THR A 162 -7.01 -2.27 -50.69
N LEU A 163 -7.71 -1.41 -51.37
CA LEU A 163 -8.06 -1.53 -52.78
C LEU A 163 -7.64 -0.28 -53.51
#